data_592bac186ad6734e284e387396aa846c
#
_entry.id   592bac186ad6734e284e387396aa846c
#
_cell.length_a   1.000
_cell.length_b   1.000
_cell.length_c   1.000
_cell.angle_alpha   90.00
_cell.angle_beta   90.00
_cell.angle_gamma   90.00
#
_symmetry.space_group_name_H-M   'P 1'
#
loop_
_entity.id
_entity.type
_entity.pdbx_description
1 polymer ?
#
loop_
_entity_poly.entity_id
_entity_poly.type
_entity_poly.pdbx_seq_one_letter_code
_entity_poly.pdbx_strand_id
1 'polypeptide(L)' 'MSRHYDKSLDNRLAAIEGHVRAVRQMLTEDKECEDILLQLSAIQGSLEKLGKII' A
#
# COMPACT_ATOMS: atom_id res chain seq x y z
N MET A 1 -3.56 -23.73 5.92
CA MET A 1 -2.66 -22.66 5.47
C MET A 1 -2.84 -22.43 3.98
N SER A 2 -2.82 -21.17 3.54
CA SER A 2 -2.95 -20.83 2.13
C SER A 2 -1.75 -21.33 1.33
N ARG A 3 -2.00 -21.84 0.11
CA ARG A 3 -0.91 -22.26 -0.78
C ARG A 3 -0.10 -21.07 -1.29
N HIS A 4 -0.61 -19.85 -1.13
CA HIS A 4 0.09 -18.64 -1.54
C HIS A 4 0.75 -17.92 -0.37
N TYR A 5 0.70 -18.51 0.83
CA TYR A 5 1.34 -17.87 1.97
C TYR A 5 2.85 -17.89 1.80
N ASP A 6 3.43 -16.72 1.97
CA ASP A 6 4.87 -16.51 1.87
C ASP A 6 5.17 -15.31 2.74
N LYS A 7 6.21 -15.43 3.57
CA LYS A 7 6.56 -14.35 4.49
C LYS A 7 6.92 -13.06 3.75
N SER A 8 7.54 -13.19 2.58
CA SER A 8 7.87 -12.03 1.75
C SER A 8 6.62 -11.32 1.26
N LEU A 9 5.61 -12.08 0.83
CA LEU A 9 4.34 -11.50 0.39
C LEU A 9 3.59 -10.87 1.55
N ASP A 10 3.62 -11.54 2.70
CA ASP A 10 2.99 -11.01 3.91
C ASP A 10 3.64 -9.69 4.32
N ASN A 11 4.98 -9.62 4.29
CA ASN A 11 5.69 -8.39 4.60
C ASN A 11 5.37 -7.27 3.62
N ARG A 12 5.21 -7.60 2.33
CA ARG A 12 4.82 -6.61 1.32
C ARG A 12 3.42 -6.07 1.59
N LEU A 13 2.49 -6.94 1.96
CA LEU A 13 1.13 -6.52 2.31
C LEU A 13 1.12 -5.67 3.57
N ALA A 14 1.94 -6.03 4.57
CA ALA A 14 2.06 -5.23 5.79
C ALA A 14 2.57 -3.83 5.47
N ALA A 15 3.52 -3.71 4.55
CA ALA A 15 4.04 -2.41 4.12
C ALA A 15 2.97 -1.59 3.42
N ILE A 16 2.16 -2.24 2.56
CA ILE A 16 1.05 -1.56 1.88
C ILE A 16 0.00 -1.12 2.88
N GLU A 17 -0.31 -1.96 3.85
CA GLU A 17 -1.24 -1.64 4.93
C GLU A 17 -0.79 -0.39 5.69
N GLY A 18 0.49 -0.33 6.05
CA GLY A 18 1.06 0.83 6.72
C GLY A 18 1.01 2.08 5.85
N HIS A 19 1.23 1.93 4.54
CA HIS A 19 1.17 3.05 3.60
C HIS A 19 -0.25 3.60 3.49
N VAL A 20 -1.24 2.70 3.43
CA VAL A 20 -2.65 3.12 3.42
C VAL A 20 -3.01 3.87 4.70
N ARG A 21 -2.52 3.39 5.83
CA ARG A 21 -2.75 4.07 7.12
C ARG A 21 -2.15 5.47 7.12
N ALA A 22 -0.95 5.62 6.53
CA ALA A 22 -0.29 6.92 6.42
C ALA A 22 -1.11 7.88 5.56
N VAL A 23 -1.72 7.39 4.48
CA VAL A 23 -2.57 8.22 3.61
C VAL A 23 -3.83 8.67 4.37
N ARG A 24 -4.41 7.80 5.18
CA ARG A 24 -5.55 8.18 6.02
C ARG A 24 -5.16 9.32 6.96
N GLN A 25 -3.96 9.26 7.51
CA GLN A 25 -3.45 10.31 8.39
C GLN A 25 -3.26 11.62 7.60
N MET A 26 -2.82 11.55 6.36
CA MET A 26 -2.70 12.74 5.51
C MET A 26 -4.04 13.45 5.32
N LEU A 27 -5.13 12.70 5.22
CA LEU A 27 -6.47 13.28 5.13
C LEU A 27 -6.82 14.02 6.41
N THR A 28 -6.47 13.45 7.56
CA THR A 28 -6.71 14.07 8.86
C THR A 28 -5.89 15.35 9.03
N GLU A 29 -4.67 15.37 8.48
CA GLU A 29 -3.75 16.50 8.58
C GLU A 29 -4.00 17.56 7.51
N ASP A 30 -4.99 17.34 6.67
CA ASP A 30 -5.37 18.28 5.61
C ASP A 30 -4.20 18.55 4.64
N LYS A 31 -3.51 17.50 4.23
CA LYS A 31 -2.43 17.61 3.25
C LYS A 31 -2.98 17.96 1.87
N GLU A 32 -2.10 18.50 1.03
CA GLU A 32 -2.47 18.87 -0.33
C GLU A 32 -2.99 17.68 -1.13
N CYS A 33 -4.01 17.95 -1.93
CA CYS A 33 -4.62 16.90 -2.75
C CYS A 33 -3.60 16.20 -3.65
N GLU A 34 -2.67 16.96 -4.22
CA GLU A 34 -1.63 16.43 -5.09
C GLU A 34 -0.77 15.39 -4.36
N ASP A 35 -0.42 15.68 -3.11
CA ASP A 35 0.40 14.77 -2.31
C ASP A 35 -0.34 13.48 -2.01
N ILE A 36 -1.63 13.58 -1.71
CA ILE A 36 -2.47 12.42 -1.43
C ILE A 36 -2.59 11.55 -2.69
N LEU A 37 -2.83 12.16 -3.84
CA LEU A 37 -2.94 11.43 -5.12
C LEU A 37 -1.63 10.73 -5.47
N LEU A 38 -0.50 11.38 -5.21
CA LEU A 38 0.80 10.79 -5.45
C LEU A 38 1.00 9.53 -4.61
N GLN A 39 0.60 9.58 -3.34
CA GLN A 39 0.69 8.43 -2.45
C GLN A 39 -0.25 7.30 -2.90
N LEU A 40 -1.45 7.63 -3.35
CA LEU A 40 -2.38 6.64 -3.86
C LEU A 40 -1.83 5.94 -5.10
N SER A 41 -1.18 6.69 -6.00
CA SER A 41 -0.52 6.11 -7.16
C SER A 41 0.57 5.12 -6.76
N ALA A 42 1.34 5.45 -5.74
CA ALA A 42 2.39 4.58 -5.23
C ALA A 42 1.79 3.28 -4.67
N ILE A 43 0.66 3.38 -3.94
CA ILE A 43 -0.03 2.21 -3.40
C ILE A 43 -0.54 1.32 -4.53
N GLN A 44 -1.14 1.92 -5.56
CA GLN A 44 -1.60 1.18 -6.73
C GLN A 44 -0.46 0.41 -7.40
N GLY A 45 0.70 1.05 -7.55
CA GLY A 45 1.88 0.41 -8.11
C GLY A 45 2.35 -0.77 -7.28
N SER A 46 2.33 -0.62 -5.96
CA SER A 46 2.73 -1.69 -5.04
C SER A 46 1.78 -2.88 -5.13
N LEU A 47 0.48 -2.62 -5.20
CA LEU A 47 -0.54 -3.67 -5.33
C LEU A 47 -0.41 -4.39 -6.67
N GLU A 48 -0.19 -3.65 -7.74
CA GLU A 48 -0.01 -4.23 -9.07
C GLU A 48 1.21 -5.15 -9.12
N LYS A 49 2.30 -4.69 -8.52
CA LYS A 49 3.53 -5.47 -8.45
C LYS A 49 3.32 -6.75 -7.66
N LEU A 50 2.60 -6.67 -6.54
CA LEU A 50 2.29 -7.83 -5.72
C LEU A 50 1.47 -8.86 -6.50
N GLY A 51 0.49 -8.40 -7.27
CA GLY A 51 -0.33 -9.26 -8.10
C GLY A 51 0.47 -10.03 -9.14
N LYS A 52 1.52 -9.41 -9.66
CA LYS A 52 2.40 -10.06 -10.64
C LYS A 52 3.26 -11.15 -10.00
N ILE A 53 3.58 -11.01 -8.73
CA ILE A 53 4.39 -11.98 -8.00
C ILE A 53 3.57 -13.23 -7.67
N ILE A 54 2.30 -13.04 -7.34
CA ILE A 54 1.42 -14.16 -7.05
C ILE A 54 1.07 -14.93 -8.32
#